data_2a477a8fa56f9dfccdba22a2b62f605d
#
_entry.id   2a477a8fa56f9dfccdba22a2b62f605d
#
_cell.length_a   1.000
_cell.length_b   1.000
_cell.length_c   1.000
_cell.angle_alpha   90.00
_cell.angle_beta   90.00
_cell.angle_gamma   90.00
#
_symmetry.space_group_name_H-M   'P 1'
#
loop_
_entity.id
_entity.type
_entity.pdbx_description
1 polymer ?
#
loop_
_entity_poly.entity_id
_entity_poly.type
_entity_poly.pdbx_seq_one_letter_code
_entity_poly.pdbx_strand_id
1 'polypeptide(L)'
;MFSVRHLHSSLLSTARTTQCPAKQYSATFRRAYSEDALNLLDEMGIGQPRKTAPEDLPPRGPEISSLNPFRGMREIRKRKEDLPQRPPTYGLHIHSSRNNTKVFLTEPTGSTMAWWTGGSCGFRKGNRSGYEAGYQCAVRSFARIEEEAKLKPLTLALKFRGFGQGRDAMTKAFMTSEGEKIREWVV
;
A
#
# COMPACT_ATOMS: atom_id res chain seq x y z
N MET A 1 -57.22 -2.37 -1.03
CA MET A 1 -56.87 -3.80 -1.18
C MET A 1 -55.82 -3.93 -2.27
N PHE A 2 -54.54 -3.90 -1.93
CA PHE A 2 -53.48 -4.29 -2.87
C PHE A 2 -52.49 -5.19 -2.12
N SER A 3 -52.42 -6.43 -2.60
CA SER A 3 -51.66 -7.53 -2.06
C SER A 3 -50.17 -7.38 -2.44
N VAL A 4 -49.28 -7.29 -1.46
CA VAL A 4 -47.83 -7.31 -1.67
C VAL A 4 -47.38 -8.76 -1.59
N ARG A 5 -46.93 -9.29 -2.74
CA ARG A 5 -46.28 -10.61 -2.83
C ARG A 5 -44.84 -10.51 -2.41
N HIS A 6 -44.44 -11.17 -1.33
CA HIS A 6 -43.07 -11.46 -0.94
C HIS A 6 -42.43 -12.42 -1.94
N LEU A 7 -41.34 -11.97 -2.59
CA LEU A 7 -40.42 -12.82 -3.32
C LEU A 7 -39.19 -13.06 -2.43
N HIS A 8 -39.11 -14.22 -1.81
CA HIS A 8 -37.92 -14.76 -1.22
C HIS A 8 -36.98 -15.22 -2.35
N SER A 9 -35.89 -14.52 -2.61
CA SER A 9 -34.82 -15.03 -3.41
C SER A 9 -33.67 -15.49 -2.50
N SER A 10 -33.56 -16.80 -2.35
CA SER A 10 -32.45 -17.50 -1.71
C SER A 10 -31.21 -17.42 -2.59
N LEU A 11 -30.27 -16.55 -2.25
CA LEU A 11 -28.92 -16.54 -2.85
C LEU A 11 -28.05 -17.57 -2.11
N LEU A 12 -27.94 -18.76 -2.68
CA LEU A 12 -26.91 -19.76 -2.35
C LEU A 12 -25.57 -19.22 -2.84
N SER A 13 -24.77 -18.76 -1.90
CA SER A 13 -23.35 -18.40 -2.08
C SER A 13 -22.56 -19.71 -2.32
N THR A 14 -22.26 -20.04 -3.57
CA THR A 14 -21.26 -21.06 -3.91
C THR A 14 -19.87 -20.49 -3.69
N ALA A 15 -19.24 -20.86 -2.58
CA ALA A 15 -17.83 -20.64 -2.33
C ALA A 15 -17.02 -21.41 -3.37
N ARG A 16 -16.45 -20.73 -4.37
CA ARG A 16 -15.44 -21.28 -5.28
C ARG A 16 -14.12 -21.36 -4.54
N THR A 17 -13.80 -22.55 -4.06
CA THR A 17 -12.46 -22.90 -3.60
C THR A 17 -11.53 -22.89 -4.81
N THR A 18 -10.72 -21.87 -4.93
CA THR A 18 -9.64 -21.82 -5.94
C THR A 18 -8.52 -22.76 -5.50
N GLN A 19 -8.60 -24.04 -5.91
CA GLN A 19 -7.46 -24.95 -5.83
C GLN A 19 -6.40 -24.52 -6.84
N CYS A 20 -5.18 -24.25 -6.36
CA CYS A 20 -4.01 -24.00 -7.19
C CYS A 20 -3.78 -25.12 -8.19
N PRO A 21 -3.53 -24.84 -9.48
CA PRO A 21 -3.42 -25.85 -10.53
C PRO A 21 -2.02 -26.52 -10.61
N ALA A 22 -1.37 -26.80 -9.46
CA ALA A 22 -0.04 -27.43 -9.46
C ALA A 22 -0.01 -28.89 -9.95
N LYS A 23 -1.17 -29.52 -10.15
CA LYS A 23 -1.25 -30.94 -10.61
C LYS A 23 -1.57 -31.10 -12.09
N GLN A 24 -1.83 -30.06 -12.85
CA GLN A 24 -2.21 -30.19 -14.27
C GLN A 24 -1.04 -30.08 -15.26
N TYR A 25 0.14 -29.65 -14.83
CA TYR A 25 1.30 -29.53 -15.72
C TYR A 25 1.93 -30.87 -16.13
N SER A 26 1.76 -31.95 -15.35
CA SER A 26 2.33 -33.26 -15.67
C SER A 26 1.56 -34.03 -16.73
N ALA A 27 0.26 -33.73 -16.92
CA ALA A 27 -0.58 -34.47 -17.89
C ALA A 27 -0.51 -33.87 -19.31
N THR A 28 -0.28 -32.55 -19.43
CA THR A 28 -0.16 -31.87 -20.71
C THR A 28 1.20 -32.10 -21.38
N PHE A 29 2.25 -32.32 -20.59
CA PHE A 29 3.58 -32.61 -21.14
C PHE A 29 3.67 -33.98 -21.81
N ARG A 30 2.95 -34.99 -21.31
CA ARG A 30 2.89 -36.34 -21.91
C ARG A 30 2.11 -36.41 -23.22
N ARG A 31 1.32 -35.41 -23.56
CA ARG A 31 0.48 -35.41 -24.76
C ARG A 31 1.17 -34.82 -26.00
N ALA A 32 2.35 -34.24 -25.83
CA ALA A 32 3.06 -33.55 -26.91
C ALA A 32 4.15 -34.39 -27.59
N TYR A 33 4.50 -35.55 -27.05
CA TYR A 33 5.56 -36.41 -27.61
C TYR A 33 5.00 -37.77 -27.90
N SER A 34 5.39 -38.32 -29.05
CA SER A 34 5.11 -39.73 -29.41
C SER A 34 5.80 -40.66 -28.40
N GLU A 35 5.22 -41.83 -28.14
CA GLU A 35 5.79 -42.81 -27.20
C GLU A 35 7.23 -43.21 -27.56
N ASP A 36 7.57 -43.19 -28.85
CA ASP A 36 8.93 -43.42 -29.34
C ASP A 36 9.94 -42.37 -28.88
N ALA A 37 9.52 -41.12 -28.77
CA ALA A 37 10.36 -40.03 -28.27
C ALA A 37 10.62 -40.13 -26.75
N LEU A 38 9.65 -40.65 -26.00
CA LEU A 38 9.80 -40.87 -24.56
C LEU A 38 10.76 -42.04 -24.26
N ASN A 39 10.69 -43.10 -25.06
CA ASN A 39 11.60 -44.23 -24.95
C ASN A 39 13.05 -43.85 -25.29
N LEU A 40 13.24 -42.94 -26.28
CA LEU A 40 14.56 -42.45 -26.65
C LEU A 40 15.18 -41.57 -25.55
N LEU A 41 14.37 -40.81 -24.82
CA LEU A 41 14.81 -40.01 -23.69
C LEU A 41 15.22 -40.88 -22.48
N ASP A 42 14.53 -41.99 -22.27
CA ASP A 42 14.90 -42.94 -21.22
C ASP A 42 16.20 -43.70 -21.56
N GLU A 43 16.43 -44.04 -22.83
CA GLU A 43 17.71 -44.65 -23.28
C GLU A 43 18.89 -43.67 -23.14
N MET A 44 18.65 -42.36 -23.37
CA MET A 44 19.69 -41.34 -23.19
C MET A 44 19.90 -40.91 -21.71
N GLY A 45 19.13 -41.48 -20.78
CA GLY A 45 19.25 -41.17 -19.35
C GLY A 45 18.88 -39.71 -18.99
N ILE A 46 18.19 -39.03 -19.90
CA ILE A 46 17.78 -37.64 -19.75
C ILE A 46 16.38 -37.63 -19.12
N GLY A 47 16.28 -37.38 -17.84
CA GLY A 47 14.99 -37.30 -17.14
C GLY A 47 14.83 -38.22 -15.95
N GLN A 48 15.74 -39.13 -15.72
CA GLN A 48 15.74 -39.86 -14.46
C GLN A 48 16.30 -38.98 -13.34
N PRO A 49 15.59 -38.82 -12.21
CA PRO A 49 16.19 -38.18 -11.05
C PRO A 49 17.38 -39.07 -10.66
N ARG A 50 18.59 -38.50 -10.74
CA ARG A 50 19.81 -39.18 -10.26
C ARG A 50 19.55 -39.61 -8.83
N LYS A 51 19.42 -40.92 -8.61
CA LYS A 51 19.45 -41.51 -7.27
C LYS A 51 20.90 -41.41 -6.80
N THR A 52 21.30 -40.18 -6.39
CA THR A 52 22.54 -40.03 -5.64
C THR A 52 22.34 -40.78 -4.32
N ALA A 53 23.11 -41.82 -4.12
CA ALA A 53 23.13 -42.50 -2.83
C ALA A 53 23.47 -41.44 -1.73
N PRO A 54 22.90 -41.54 -0.54
CA PRO A 54 23.12 -40.55 0.52
C PRO A 54 24.58 -40.45 0.99
N GLU A 55 25.44 -41.36 0.57
CA GLU A 55 26.86 -41.43 0.96
C GLU A 55 27.78 -40.50 0.15
N ASP A 56 27.38 -40.06 -1.08
CA ASP A 56 28.19 -39.25 -1.97
C ASP A 56 27.94 -37.75 -1.83
N LEU A 57 27.10 -37.32 -0.89
CA LEU A 57 26.90 -35.91 -0.62
C LEU A 57 28.08 -35.39 0.23
N PRO A 58 28.76 -34.31 -0.22
CA PRO A 58 29.75 -33.66 0.63
C PRO A 58 29.12 -33.32 1.97
N PRO A 59 29.89 -33.40 3.08
CA PRO A 59 29.38 -33.10 4.42
C PRO A 59 28.66 -31.76 4.38
N ARG A 60 27.41 -31.73 4.86
CA ARG A 60 26.62 -30.48 4.90
C ARG A 60 27.48 -29.44 5.59
N GLY A 61 27.85 -28.40 4.83
CA GLY A 61 28.49 -27.24 5.40
C GLY A 61 27.65 -26.69 6.58
N PRO A 62 28.20 -25.83 7.41
CA PRO A 62 27.52 -25.27 8.57
C PRO A 62 26.13 -24.80 8.15
N GLU A 63 25.10 -25.23 8.88
CA GLU A 63 23.70 -25.03 8.54
C GLU A 63 23.46 -23.55 8.17
N ILE A 64 23.06 -23.30 6.92
CA ILE A 64 22.79 -21.96 6.38
C ILE A 64 21.67 -21.25 7.18
N SER A 65 20.98 -21.98 8.06
CA SER A 65 20.02 -21.41 9.00
C SER A 65 20.62 -20.34 9.93
N SER A 66 21.93 -20.45 10.24
CA SER A 66 22.66 -19.44 11.03
C SER A 66 22.98 -18.17 10.21
N LEU A 67 23.03 -18.29 8.89
CA LEU A 67 23.34 -17.21 7.94
C LEU A 67 22.09 -16.58 7.31
N ASN A 68 20.90 -16.85 7.84
CA ASN A 68 19.70 -16.21 7.31
C ASN A 68 19.75 -14.69 7.59
N PRO A 69 20.01 -13.86 6.56
CA PRO A 69 20.17 -12.41 6.74
C PRO A 69 18.88 -11.74 7.27
N PHE A 70 17.74 -12.45 7.17
CA PHE A 70 16.45 -11.96 7.63
C PHE A 70 16.11 -12.34 9.06
N ARG A 71 16.94 -13.15 9.75
CA ARG A 71 16.71 -13.51 11.16
C ARG A 71 16.72 -12.28 12.05
N GLY A 72 17.68 -11.39 11.85
CA GLY A 72 17.75 -10.10 12.56
C GLY A 72 16.57 -9.17 12.30
N MET A 73 15.94 -9.23 11.13
CA MET A 73 14.75 -8.42 10.84
C MET A 73 13.54 -8.81 11.71
N ARG A 74 13.37 -10.08 12.08
CA ARG A 74 12.30 -10.52 12.99
C ARG A 74 12.51 -9.99 14.41
N GLU A 75 13.75 -9.95 14.86
CA GLU A 75 14.11 -9.40 16.17
C GLU A 75 13.96 -7.88 16.23
N ILE A 76 14.34 -7.18 15.14
CA ILE A 76 14.14 -5.74 14.98
C ILE A 76 12.63 -5.42 15.00
N ARG A 77 11.80 -6.25 14.37
CA ARG A 77 10.35 -6.08 14.35
C ARG A 77 9.74 -6.22 15.75
N LYS A 78 10.13 -7.25 16.52
CA LYS A 78 9.72 -7.42 17.92
C LYS A 78 10.16 -6.26 18.79
N ARG A 79 11.42 -5.82 18.66
CA ARG A 79 11.94 -4.67 19.42
C ARG A 79 11.19 -3.37 19.12
N LYS A 80 10.61 -3.24 17.91
CA LYS A 80 9.81 -2.10 17.51
C LYS A 80 8.42 -2.10 18.18
N GLU A 81 7.89 -3.27 18.50
CA GLU A 81 6.62 -3.44 19.24
C GLU A 81 6.77 -3.08 20.72
N ASP A 82 7.96 -3.31 21.31
CA ASP A 82 8.29 -2.99 22.70
C ASP A 82 8.62 -1.49 22.94
N LEU A 83 8.77 -0.68 21.87
CA LEU A 83 8.99 0.75 22.00
C LEU A 83 7.70 1.47 22.44
N PRO A 84 7.81 2.49 23.33
CA PRO A 84 6.64 3.27 23.73
C PRO A 84 5.91 3.77 22.49
N GLN A 85 4.64 3.37 22.38
CA GLN A 85 3.79 3.71 21.25
C GLN A 85 3.68 5.24 21.15
N ARG A 86 4.12 5.79 20.04
CA ARG A 86 3.94 7.21 19.76
C ARG A 86 2.43 7.52 19.73
N PRO A 87 2.00 8.69 20.22
CA PRO A 87 0.60 9.07 20.12
C PRO A 87 0.13 8.98 18.67
N PRO A 88 -1.14 8.61 18.45
CA PRO A 88 -1.69 8.47 17.11
C PRO A 88 -1.54 9.79 16.35
N THR A 89 -0.73 9.78 15.30
CA THR A 89 -0.38 10.99 14.54
C THR A 89 -1.07 10.96 13.20
N TYR A 90 -1.87 11.97 12.93
CA TYR A 90 -2.47 12.19 11.62
C TYR A 90 -1.44 12.70 10.63
N GLY A 91 -1.54 12.31 9.38
CA GLY A 91 -0.62 12.72 8.33
C GLY A 91 -1.23 13.76 7.39
N LEU A 92 -0.64 14.94 7.28
CA LEU A 92 -0.95 15.89 6.22
C LEU A 92 0.12 15.78 5.13
N HIS A 93 -0.24 15.12 4.03
CA HIS A 93 0.64 14.90 2.89
C HIS A 93 0.41 15.95 1.81
N ILE A 94 1.40 16.75 1.54
CA ILE A 94 1.38 17.80 0.54
C ILE A 94 2.24 17.39 -0.64
N HIS A 95 1.62 17.12 -1.78
CA HIS A 95 2.32 16.79 -3.01
C HIS A 95 2.19 17.94 -4.01
N SER A 96 3.25 18.72 -4.16
CA SER A 96 3.34 19.84 -5.08
C SER A 96 4.19 19.46 -6.30
N SER A 97 3.53 19.25 -7.43
CA SER A 97 4.17 19.00 -8.72
C SER A 97 4.14 20.24 -9.60
N ARG A 98 4.88 20.19 -10.71
CA ARG A 98 4.88 21.27 -11.71
C ARG A 98 3.49 21.59 -12.29
N ASN A 99 2.59 20.61 -12.32
CA ASN A 99 1.29 20.73 -12.97
C ASN A 99 0.10 20.78 -12.01
N ASN A 100 0.27 20.40 -10.75
CA ASN A 100 -0.84 20.34 -9.80
C ASN A 100 -0.35 20.28 -8.35
N THR A 101 -1.14 20.83 -7.43
CA THR A 101 -0.98 20.66 -6.00
C THR A 101 -2.05 19.71 -5.48
N LYS A 102 -1.66 18.72 -4.68
CA LYS A 102 -2.54 17.74 -4.04
C LYS A 102 -2.25 17.71 -2.54
N VAL A 103 -3.29 17.71 -1.74
CA VAL A 103 -3.20 17.63 -0.28
C VAL A 103 -4.05 16.46 0.20
N PHE A 104 -3.51 15.61 1.05
CA PHE A 104 -4.20 14.44 1.62
C PHE A 104 -4.11 14.48 3.13
N LEU A 105 -5.23 14.34 3.80
CA LEU A 105 -5.30 14.13 5.24
C LEU A 105 -5.51 12.63 5.50
N THR A 106 -4.59 12.02 6.26
CA THR A 106 -4.64 10.59 6.58
C THR A 106 -4.74 10.36 8.08
N GLU A 107 -5.48 9.33 8.45
CA GLU A 107 -5.53 8.83 9.82
C GLU A 107 -4.21 8.15 10.23
N PRO A 108 -3.99 7.93 11.53
CA PRO A 108 -2.86 7.14 12.03
C PRO A 108 -2.82 5.71 11.47
N THR A 109 -3.96 5.15 11.10
CA THR A 109 -4.10 3.85 10.45
C THR A 109 -3.57 3.83 9.02
N GLY A 110 -3.39 5.02 8.40
CA GLY A 110 -2.99 5.19 7.00
C GLY A 110 -4.17 5.38 6.04
N SER A 111 -5.41 5.32 6.53
CA SER A 111 -6.60 5.59 5.73
C SER A 111 -6.69 7.08 5.36
N THR A 112 -7.10 7.40 4.14
CA THR A 112 -7.29 8.79 3.71
C THR A 112 -8.68 9.27 4.12
N MET A 113 -8.74 10.30 4.96
CA MET A 113 -9.99 10.93 5.42
C MET A 113 -10.52 11.93 4.41
N ALA A 114 -9.64 12.78 3.90
CA ALA A 114 -10.01 13.84 2.98
C ALA A 114 -8.86 14.19 2.03
N TRP A 115 -9.20 14.71 0.86
CA TRP A 115 -8.21 15.11 -0.14
C TRP A 115 -8.68 16.30 -0.95
N TRP A 116 -7.72 17.14 -1.31
CA TRP A 116 -7.94 18.35 -2.12
C TRP A 116 -6.91 18.43 -3.22
N THR A 117 -7.30 19.01 -4.33
CA THR A 117 -6.41 19.26 -5.45
C THR A 117 -6.69 20.63 -6.02
N GLY A 118 -5.75 21.21 -6.76
CA GLY A 118 -5.99 22.45 -7.47
C GLY A 118 -7.23 22.37 -8.38
N GLY A 119 -7.51 21.18 -8.94
CA GLY A 119 -8.71 20.94 -9.73
C GLY A 119 -10.01 20.94 -8.93
N SER A 120 -10.04 20.34 -7.74
CA SER A 120 -11.21 20.32 -6.86
C SER A 120 -11.50 21.70 -6.25
N CYS A 121 -10.47 22.56 -6.15
CA CYS A 121 -10.63 23.96 -5.74
C CYS A 121 -11.18 24.89 -6.85
N GLY A 122 -11.42 24.34 -8.06
CA GLY A 122 -12.00 25.08 -9.17
C GLY A 122 -10.99 25.59 -10.22
N PHE A 123 -9.69 25.39 -9.99
CA PHE A 123 -8.67 25.82 -10.94
C PHE A 123 -8.56 24.87 -12.13
N ARG A 124 -8.35 25.41 -13.31
CA ARG A 124 -8.30 24.64 -14.58
C ARG A 124 -6.95 24.81 -15.27
N LYS A 125 -6.59 23.81 -16.06
CA LYS A 125 -5.37 23.82 -16.89
C LYS A 125 -4.11 24.18 -16.08
N GLY A 126 -3.30 25.13 -16.54
CA GLY A 126 -2.06 25.58 -15.91
C GLY A 126 -2.24 26.19 -14.51
N ASN A 127 -3.39 26.79 -14.24
CA ASN A 127 -3.66 27.46 -12.95
C ASN A 127 -3.74 26.48 -11.77
N ARG A 128 -3.85 25.16 -11.99
CA ARG A 128 -3.84 24.13 -10.94
C ARG A 128 -2.51 24.04 -10.19
N SER A 129 -1.43 24.44 -10.82
CA SER A 129 -0.08 24.42 -10.24
C SER A 129 0.31 25.76 -9.61
N GLY A 130 -0.51 26.78 -9.81
CA GLY A 130 -0.26 28.11 -9.32
C GLY A 130 -0.27 28.21 -7.79
N TYR A 131 0.32 29.27 -7.29
CA TYR A 131 0.36 29.61 -5.87
C TYR A 131 -1.04 29.67 -5.26
N GLU A 132 -1.98 30.35 -5.94
CA GLU A 132 -3.35 30.52 -5.50
C GLU A 132 -4.07 29.19 -5.30
N ALA A 133 -3.90 28.25 -6.25
CA ALA A 133 -4.47 26.90 -6.12
C ALA A 133 -3.91 26.16 -4.90
N GLY A 134 -2.61 26.29 -4.63
CA GLY A 134 -1.97 25.74 -3.45
C GLY A 134 -2.52 26.33 -2.16
N TYR A 135 -2.71 27.66 -2.12
CA TYR A 135 -3.25 28.36 -0.97
C TYR A 135 -4.70 27.96 -0.67
N GLN A 136 -5.55 27.90 -1.69
CA GLN A 136 -6.94 27.44 -1.53
C GLN A 136 -7.04 25.97 -1.07
N CYS A 137 -6.13 25.12 -1.50
CA CYS A 137 -6.04 23.74 -0.98
C CYS A 137 -5.64 23.75 0.50
N ALA A 138 -4.72 24.66 0.91
CA ALA A 138 -4.31 24.81 2.30
C ALA A 138 -5.49 25.20 3.19
N VAL A 139 -6.16 26.31 2.86
CA VAL A 139 -7.30 26.83 3.64
C VAL A 139 -8.37 25.76 3.84
N ARG A 140 -8.76 25.07 2.77
CA ARG A 140 -9.77 24.01 2.85
C ARG A 140 -9.30 22.81 3.69
N SER A 141 -8.02 22.46 3.61
CA SER A 141 -7.48 21.37 4.44
C SER A 141 -7.44 21.77 5.91
N PHE A 142 -7.12 23.02 6.21
CA PHE A 142 -7.08 23.55 7.58
C PHE A 142 -8.47 23.57 8.21
N ALA A 143 -9.46 24.04 7.50
CA ALA A 143 -10.85 24.02 7.98
C ALA A 143 -11.28 22.58 8.35
N ARG A 144 -10.94 21.60 7.54
CA ARG A 144 -11.28 20.20 7.84
C ARG A 144 -10.51 19.65 9.05
N ILE A 145 -9.24 20.00 9.21
CA ILE A 145 -8.44 19.60 10.36
C ILE A 145 -9.01 20.22 11.65
N GLU A 146 -9.46 21.47 11.61
CA GLU A 146 -10.11 22.12 12.76
C GLU A 146 -11.44 21.41 13.14
N GLU A 147 -12.21 20.94 12.16
CA GLU A 147 -13.41 20.16 12.42
C GLU A 147 -13.09 18.84 13.14
N GLU A 148 -12.08 18.12 12.69
CA GLU A 148 -11.64 16.85 13.31
C GLU A 148 -11.04 17.09 14.71
N ALA A 149 -10.30 18.18 14.89
CA ALA A 149 -9.70 18.54 16.17
C ALA A 149 -10.74 18.85 17.26
N LYS A 150 -11.94 19.33 16.88
CA LYS A 150 -13.06 19.49 17.81
C LYS A 150 -13.59 18.18 18.35
N LEU A 151 -13.43 17.08 17.58
CA LEU A 151 -13.94 15.77 17.93
C LEU A 151 -12.93 14.94 18.73
N LYS A 152 -11.64 15.08 18.42
CA LYS A 152 -10.56 14.24 18.99
C LYS A 152 -9.28 15.07 19.17
N PRO A 153 -8.48 14.81 20.23
CA PRO A 153 -7.15 15.39 20.36
C PRO A 153 -6.29 14.93 19.18
N LEU A 154 -5.70 15.87 18.47
CA LEU A 154 -5.08 15.65 17.18
C LEU A 154 -3.60 16.03 17.23
N THR A 155 -2.72 15.11 16.83
CA THR A 155 -1.30 15.36 16.58
C THR A 155 -1.04 15.23 15.09
N LEU A 156 -0.40 16.20 14.46
CA LEU A 156 -0.28 16.30 13.02
C LEU A 156 1.18 16.18 12.57
N ALA A 157 1.47 15.31 11.63
CA ALA A 157 2.76 15.24 10.93
C ALA A 157 2.63 15.81 9.52
N LEU A 158 3.45 16.80 9.20
CA LEU A 158 3.50 17.42 7.88
C LEU A 158 4.51 16.68 6.99
N LYS A 159 4.07 16.27 5.79
CA LYS A 159 4.93 15.59 4.83
C LYS A 159 4.85 16.28 3.47
N PHE A 160 5.93 16.97 3.10
CA PHE A 160 6.06 17.66 1.83
C PHE A 160 6.74 16.77 0.78
N ARG A 161 6.15 16.71 -0.41
CA ARG A 161 6.70 16.04 -1.58
C ARG A 161 6.63 16.95 -2.80
N GLY A 162 7.76 17.08 -3.49
CA GLY A 162 7.90 17.91 -4.69
C GLY A 162 8.20 19.38 -4.39
N PHE A 163 8.54 20.14 -5.44
CA PHE A 163 9.03 21.50 -5.38
C PHE A 163 8.20 22.50 -6.22
N GLY A 164 6.90 22.23 -6.40
CA GLY A 164 6.00 23.14 -7.09
C GLY A 164 5.63 24.35 -6.23
N GLN A 165 5.03 25.36 -6.85
CA GLN A 165 4.56 26.61 -6.19
C GLN A 165 3.58 26.35 -5.04
N GLY A 166 2.83 25.25 -5.08
CA GLY A 166 1.93 24.86 -4.01
C GLY A 166 2.62 24.54 -2.69
N ARG A 167 3.91 24.17 -2.70
CA ARG A 167 4.69 23.98 -1.47
C ARG A 167 4.89 25.32 -0.76
N ASP A 168 5.32 26.34 -1.50
CA ASP A 168 5.53 27.69 -0.95
C ASP A 168 4.22 28.30 -0.45
N ALA A 169 3.14 28.09 -1.22
CA ALA A 169 1.80 28.52 -0.84
C ALA A 169 1.36 27.89 0.47
N MET A 170 1.55 26.59 0.64
CA MET A 170 1.21 25.86 1.85
C MET A 170 2.05 26.34 3.04
N THR A 171 3.38 26.49 2.86
CA THR A 171 4.27 26.98 3.92
C THR A 171 3.86 28.38 4.38
N LYS A 172 3.53 29.26 3.44
CA LYS A 172 3.04 30.61 3.78
C LYS A 172 1.67 30.58 4.45
N ALA A 173 0.74 29.71 4.02
CA ALA A 173 -0.55 29.54 4.67
C ALA A 173 -0.40 29.09 6.13
N PHE A 174 0.57 28.24 6.43
CA PHE A 174 0.92 27.90 7.82
C PHE A 174 1.42 29.07 8.64
N MET A 175 2.04 30.07 8.03
CA MET A 175 2.56 31.25 8.74
C MET A 175 1.51 32.34 8.92
N THR A 176 0.37 32.25 8.24
CA THR A 176 -0.76 33.21 8.40
C THR A 176 -1.63 32.83 9.61
N SER A 177 -2.59 33.68 9.91
CA SER A 177 -3.60 33.49 10.97
C SER A 177 -4.41 32.19 10.79
N GLU A 178 -4.63 31.76 9.55
CA GLU A 178 -5.37 30.53 9.25
C GLU A 178 -4.63 29.25 9.69
N GLY A 179 -3.29 29.31 9.71
CA GLY A 179 -2.45 28.20 10.15
C GLY A 179 -2.07 28.21 11.63
N GLU A 180 -2.43 29.24 12.37
CA GLU A 180 -1.98 29.45 13.75
C GLU A 180 -2.39 28.31 14.68
N LYS A 181 -3.65 27.94 14.68
CA LYS A 181 -4.17 26.82 15.47
C LYS A 181 -3.55 25.48 15.09
N ILE A 182 -3.28 25.30 13.79
CA ILE A 182 -2.75 24.03 13.28
C ILE A 182 -1.29 23.85 13.67
N ARG A 183 -0.53 24.94 13.78
CA ARG A 183 0.87 24.90 14.23
C ARG A 183 1.03 24.31 15.64
N GLU A 184 0.05 24.50 16.52
CA GLU A 184 0.05 23.93 17.87
C GLU A 184 -0.04 22.39 17.85
N TRP A 185 -0.64 21.82 16.83
CA TRP A 185 -0.84 20.36 16.69
C TRP A 185 0.26 19.67 15.88
N VAL A 186 1.17 20.44 15.27
CA VAL A 186 2.27 19.91 14.44
C VAL A 186 3.44 19.47 15.30
N VAL A 187 3.89 18.23 15.05
CA VAL A 187 5.05 17.61 15.72
C VAL A 187 6.19 17.38 14.76
#